data_aee3382df73fdaccf42000f57d003cde
#
_entry.id   aee3382df73fdaccf42000f57d003cde
#
_cell.length_a   1.000
_cell.length_b   1.000
_cell.length_c   1.000
_cell.angle_alpha   90.00
_cell.angle_beta   90.00
_cell.angle_gamma   90.00
#
_symmetry.space_group_name_H-M   'P 1'
#
loop_
_entity.id
_entity.type
_entity.pdbx_description
1 polymer ?
#
loop_
_entity_poly.entity_id
_entity_poly.type
_entity_poly.pdbx_seq_one_letter_code
_entity_poly.pdbx_strand_id
1 'polypeptide(L)'
;NSNGSTTHVLNYPDYDLKEKFRIIYYDGEAALALLRLYQINQDKKLLETVKLMFEYFIENRYEKYHDHWLSYCTNELTKICPEDKYFIFGLNNYLKHFIFIRNRKTTYATLLEMLMAAYKMVNRLKEQGHTALFEQAYMPELQKLIEFRADFQTTGFFYPEMAMYMARPDKILHAF
;
A
#
# COMPACT_ATOMS: atom_id res chain seq x y z
N ASN A 1 5.82 17.03 -8.47
CA ASN A 1 5.17 18.34 -8.63
C ASN A 1 5.12 19.07 -7.30
N SER A 2 4.99 20.41 -7.33
CA SER A 2 4.99 21.27 -6.13
C SER A 2 3.84 21.00 -5.14
N ASN A 3 2.78 20.34 -5.58
CA ASN A 3 1.64 19.95 -4.75
C ASN A 3 1.70 18.49 -4.25
N GLY A 4 2.82 17.80 -4.42
CA GLY A 4 2.98 16.40 -4.02
C GLY A 4 2.46 15.36 -5.03
N SER A 5 1.79 15.78 -6.10
CA SER A 5 1.39 14.84 -7.16
C SER A 5 2.59 14.36 -7.98
N THR A 6 2.45 13.21 -8.60
CA THR A 6 3.44 12.63 -9.50
C THR A 6 2.99 12.78 -10.96
N THR A 7 3.95 12.68 -11.87
CA THR A 7 3.69 12.62 -13.32
C THR A 7 4.35 11.37 -13.86
N HIS A 8 3.57 10.47 -14.45
CA HIS A 8 4.05 9.14 -14.82
C HIS A 8 4.48 9.01 -16.27
N VAL A 9 3.94 9.84 -17.16
CA VAL A 9 4.22 9.76 -18.61
C VAL A 9 4.68 11.11 -19.11
N LEU A 10 5.97 11.19 -19.45
CA LEU A 10 6.67 12.41 -19.84
C LEU A 10 7.23 12.28 -21.25
N ASN A 11 7.37 13.40 -21.95
CA ASN A 11 8.13 13.48 -23.19
C ASN A 11 9.62 13.53 -22.89
N TYR A 12 10.41 12.95 -23.75
CA TYR A 12 11.86 13.10 -23.77
C TYR A 12 12.24 14.05 -24.92
N PRO A 13 13.20 14.96 -24.75
CA PRO A 13 14.06 15.19 -23.58
C PRO A 13 13.54 16.22 -22.58
N ASP A 14 12.43 16.89 -22.82
CA ASP A 14 12.00 18.10 -22.09
C ASP A 14 11.28 17.80 -20.80
N TYR A 15 10.88 16.52 -20.60
CA TYR A 15 10.15 16.04 -19.42
C TYR A 15 8.82 16.77 -19.14
N ASP A 16 8.23 17.39 -20.15
CA ASP A 16 6.87 17.91 -20.07
C ASP A 16 5.82 16.78 -20.08
N LEU A 17 4.62 17.10 -19.62
CA LEU A 17 3.55 16.12 -19.54
C LEU A 17 3.15 15.60 -20.93
N LYS A 18 3.36 14.30 -21.18
CA LYS A 18 2.92 13.64 -22.40
C LYS A 18 1.46 13.19 -22.28
N GLU A 19 1.11 12.57 -21.17
CA GLU A 19 -0.22 12.00 -20.97
C GLU A 19 -0.60 12.00 -19.49
N LYS A 20 -1.84 12.36 -19.18
CA LYS A 20 -2.42 12.25 -17.83
C LYS A 20 -2.85 10.82 -17.57
N PHE A 21 -1.90 9.94 -17.34
CA PHE A 21 -2.14 8.55 -17.05
C PHE A 21 -1.48 8.17 -15.72
N ARG A 22 -2.26 7.52 -14.85
CA ARG A 22 -1.74 6.99 -13.59
C ARG A 22 -1.36 5.52 -13.76
N ILE A 23 -0.08 5.23 -13.68
CA ILE A 23 0.41 3.86 -13.59
C ILE A 23 0.20 3.38 -12.17
N ILE A 24 -0.54 2.28 -12.01
CA ILE A 24 -0.85 1.70 -10.71
C ILE A 24 0.45 1.36 -9.95
N TYR A 25 0.48 1.66 -8.65
CA TYR A 25 1.60 1.46 -7.73
C TYR A 25 2.77 2.45 -7.83
N TYR A 26 3.01 3.16 -8.93
CA TYR A 26 4.17 4.04 -9.08
C TYR A 26 4.24 5.14 -8.01
N ASP A 27 3.10 5.68 -7.59
CA ASP A 27 3.06 6.69 -6.51
C ASP A 27 3.58 6.11 -5.19
N GLY A 28 3.10 4.92 -4.82
CA GLY A 28 3.51 4.24 -3.60
C GLY A 28 4.97 3.77 -3.65
N GLU A 29 5.41 3.24 -4.79
CA GLU A 29 6.81 2.83 -5.01
C GLU A 29 7.75 4.03 -4.88
N ALA A 30 7.44 5.14 -5.53
CA ALA A 30 8.25 6.35 -5.47
C ALA A 30 8.34 6.91 -4.04
N ALA A 31 7.22 7.01 -3.34
CA ALA A 31 7.19 7.49 -1.96
C ALA A 31 8.00 6.57 -1.03
N LEU A 32 7.86 5.24 -1.17
CA LEU A 32 8.63 4.29 -0.38
C LEU A 32 10.14 4.38 -0.68
N ALA A 33 10.51 4.49 -1.96
CA ALA A 33 11.91 4.61 -2.36
C ALA A 33 12.57 5.86 -1.77
N LEU A 34 11.89 7.01 -1.83
CA LEU A 34 12.38 8.25 -1.23
C LEU A 34 12.52 8.13 0.29
N LEU A 35 11.57 7.50 0.96
CA LEU A 35 11.61 7.29 2.39
C LEU A 35 12.74 6.34 2.81
N ARG A 36 12.97 5.27 2.06
CA ARG A 36 14.09 4.35 2.27
C ARG A 36 15.43 5.05 2.06
N LEU A 37 15.54 5.89 1.04
CA LEU A 37 16.74 6.69 0.81
C LEU A 37 16.97 7.68 1.95
N TYR A 38 15.91 8.32 2.45
CA TYR A 38 16.01 9.16 3.65
C TYR A 38 16.54 8.39 4.86
N GLN A 39 16.10 7.17 5.09
CA GLN A 39 16.59 6.34 6.20
C GLN A 39 18.11 6.06 6.12
N ILE A 40 18.67 6.05 4.90
CA ILE A 40 20.09 5.82 4.66
C ILE A 40 20.92 7.11 4.85
N ASN A 41 20.51 8.21 4.20
CA ASN A 41 21.34 9.42 4.06
C ASN A 41 20.88 10.60 4.94
N GLN A 42 19.70 10.51 5.57
CA GLN A 42 19.09 11.54 6.42
C GLN A 42 18.87 12.91 5.71
N ASP A 43 18.76 12.92 4.38
CA ASP A 43 18.45 14.14 3.63
C ASP A 43 16.98 14.55 3.88
N LYS A 44 16.80 15.62 4.64
CA LYS A 44 15.49 16.14 5.02
C LYS A 44 14.57 16.46 3.83
N LYS A 45 15.16 16.81 2.68
CA LYS A 45 14.37 17.10 1.47
C LYS A 45 13.58 15.87 1.00
N LEU A 46 14.13 14.66 1.18
CA LEU A 46 13.44 13.42 0.83
C LEU A 46 12.23 13.21 1.74
N LEU A 47 12.39 13.39 3.05
CA LEU A 47 11.29 13.27 4.00
C LEU A 47 10.19 14.30 3.75
N GLU A 48 10.56 15.56 3.55
CA GLU A 48 9.59 16.63 3.24
C GLU A 48 8.85 16.35 1.91
N THR A 49 9.55 15.80 0.91
CA THR A 49 8.91 15.37 -0.34
C THR A 49 7.89 14.25 -0.10
N VAL A 50 8.24 13.24 0.70
CA VAL A 50 7.29 12.16 1.05
C VAL A 50 6.09 12.70 1.81
N LYS A 51 6.30 13.60 2.78
CA LYS A 51 5.20 14.25 3.52
C LYS A 51 4.27 15.00 2.58
N LEU A 52 4.82 15.76 1.64
CA LEU A 52 4.04 16.48 0.63
C LEU A 52 3.25 15.53 -0.28
N MET A 53 3.86 14.40 -0.70
CA MET A 53 3.14 13.36 -1.43
C MET A 53 1.98 12.78 -0.61
N PHE A 54 2.17 12.55 0.68
CA PHE A 54 1.12 12.03 1.56
C PHE A 54 -0.01 13.04 1.79
N GLU A 55 0.26 14.35 1.88
CA GLU A 55 -0.82 15.36 1.88
C GLU A 55 -1.69 15.23 0.62
N TYR A 56 -1.04 15.12 -0.55
CA TYR A 56 -1.75 14.91 -1.82
C TYR A 56 -2.54 13.58 -1.84
N PHE A 57 -1.95 12.49 -1.33
CA PHE A 57 -2.63 11.19 -1.29
C PHE A 57 -3.85 11.20 -0.38
N ILE A 58 -3.76 11.87 0.78
CA ILE A 58 -4.87 12.02 1.73
C ILE A 58 -5.99 12.86 1.11
N GLU A 59 -5.67 14.04 0.56
CA GLU A 59 -6.64 14.92 -0.08
C GLU A 59 -7.38 14.24 -1.24
N ASN A 60 -6.67 13.43 -2.01
CA ASN A 60 -7.23 12.74 -3.20
C ASN A 60 -7.71 11.32 -2.90
N ARG A 61 -7.74 10.94 -1.62
CA ARG A 61 -8.28 9.67 -1.14
C ARG A 61 -7.64 8.45 -1.81
N TYR A 62 -6.32 8.42 -1.84
CA TYR A 62 -5.54 7.34 -2.45
C TYR A 62 -5.73 5.99 -1.75
N GLU A 63 -6.22 5.96 -0.53
CA GLU A 63 -6.63 4.73 0.14
C GLU A 63 -7.68 3.91 -0.64
N LYS A 64 -8.37 4.54 -1.60
CA LYS A 64 -9.31 3.85 -2.50
C LYS A 64 -8.65 2.83 -3.44
N TYR A 65 -7.33 2.94 -3.63
CA TYR A 65 -6.58 2.07 -4.53
C TYR A 65 -6.07 0.78 -3.89
N HIS A 66 -6.23 0.62 -2.55
CA HIS A 66 -5.74 -0.53 -1.77
C HIS A 66 -4.31 -0.94 -2.18
N ASP A 67 -3.44 0.05 -2.26
CA ASP A 67 -2.08 -0.10 -2.74
C ASP A 67 -1.16 -0.61 -1.63
N HIS A 68 -0.49 -1.75 -1.86
CA HIS A 68 0.44 -2.34 -0.88
C HIS A 68 1.71 -1.51 -0.70
N TRP A 69 2.18 -0.81 -1.73
CA TRP A 69 3.32 0.10 -1.61
C TRP A 69 3.03 1.28 -0.69
N LEU A 70 1.81 1.83 -0.78
CA LEU A 70 1.36 2.86 0.17
C LEU A 70 1.27 2.31 1.60
N SER A 71 0.87 1.05 1.80
CA SER A 71 0.91 0.42 3.12
C SER A 71 2.32 0.27 3.66
N TYR A 72 3.27 -0.17 2.83
CA TYR A 72 4.68 -0.20 3.23
C TYR A 72 5.19 1.18 3.59
N CYS A 73 4.92 2.18 2.74
CA CYS A 73 5.37 3.54 2.97
C CYS A 73 4.77 4.14 4.25
N THR A 74 3.48 3.94 4.48
CA THR A 74 2.79 4.41 5.70
C THR A 74 3.38 3.76 6.96
N ASN A 75 3.63 2.44 6.91
CA ASN A 75 4.30 1.75 8.02
C ASN A 75 5.69 2.33 8.31
N GLU A 76 6.47 2.67 7.28
CA GLU A 76 7.79 3.27 7.50
C GLU A 76 7.70 4.74 7.92
N LEU A 77 6.79 5.52 7.32
CA LEU A 77 6.60 6.93 7.63
C LEU A 77 6.16 7.13 9.08
N THR A 78 5.25 6.31 9.59
CA THR A 78 4.77 6.41 10.98
C THR A 78 5.81 6.04 12.04
N LYS A 79 6.95 5.44 11.66
CA LYS A 79 8.11 5.29 12.57
C LYS A 79 8.84 6.60 12.80
N ILE A 80 8.83 7.48 11.80
CA ILE A 80 9.61 8.72 11.77
C ILE A 80 8.71 9.92 12.13
N CYS A 81 7.50 9.92 11.61
CA CYS A 81 6.47 10.94 11.78
C CYS A 81 5.18 10.29 12.28
N PRO A 82 5.02 10.03 13.58
CA PRO A 82 3.86 9.36 14.16
C PRO A 82 2.64 10.31 14.29
N GLU A 83 2.22 10.90 13.18
CA GLU A 83 1.07 11.78 13.12
C GLU A 83 -0.22 10.99 12.82
N ASP A 84 -1.32 11.30 13.52
CA ASP A 84 -2.61 10.61 13.39
C ASP A 84 -3.10 10.50 11.94
N LYS A 85 -2.90 11.54 11.13
CA LYS A 85 -3.33 11.56 9.73
C LYS A 85 -2.71 10.41 8.89
N TYR A 86 -1.44 10.08 9.16
CA TYR A 86 -0.76 8.97 8.45
C TYR A 86 -1.27 7.62 8.93
N PHE A 87 -1.50 7.47 10.23
CA PHE A 87 -2.13 6.26 10.76
C PHE A 87 -3.54 6.06 10.21
N ILE A 88 -4.36 7.13 10.20
CA ILE A 88 -5.73 7.09 9.65
C ILE A 88 -5.70 6.70 8.16
N PHE A 89 -4.78 7.25 7.39
CA PHE A 89 -4.61 6.87 5.99
C PHE A 89 -4.27 5.37 5.85
N GLY A 90 -3.30 4.88 6.60
CA GLY A 90 -2.90 3.48 6.59
C GLY A 90 -4.02 2.52 7.04
N LEU A 91 -4.79 2.90 8.06
CA LEU A 91 -5.99 2.15 8.49
C LEU A 91 -7.02 2.09 7.35
N ASN A 92 -7.34 3.20 6.73
CA ASN A 92 -8.31 3.28 5.64
C ASN A 92 -7.88 2.48 4.40
N ASN A 93 -6.57 2.34 4.15
CA ASN A 93 -6.05 1.61 3.00
C ASN A 93 -6.37 0.11 3.03
N TYR A 94 -6.70 -0.47 4.19
CA TYR A 94 -7.17 -1.85 4.28
C TYR A 94 -8.61 -1.99 4.81
N LEU A 95 -9.02 -1.19 5.80
CA LEU A 95 -10.35 -1.32 6.42
C LEU A 95 -11.50 -1.20 5.41
N LYS A 96 -11.39 -0.27 4.48
CA LYS A 96 -12.41 -0.04 3.44
C LYS A 96 -12.50 -1.17 2.41
N HIS A 97 -11.55 -2.10 2.43
CA HIS A 97 -11.38 -3.11 1.39
C HIS A 97 -11.48 -4.55 1.89
N PHE A 98 -11.91 -4.80 3.11
CA PHE A 98 -11.99 -6.15 3.69
C PHE A 98 -12.70 -7.17 2.80
N ILE A 99 -13.85 -6.79 2.22
CA ILE A 99 -14.62 -7.68 1.33
C ILE A 99 -13.84 -7.96 0.06
N PHE A 100 -13.24 -6.93 -0.54
CA PHE A 100 -12.41 -7.08 -1.73
C PHE A 100 -11.19 -7.96 -1.45
N ILE A 101 -10.45 -7.67 -0.38
CA ILE A 101 -9.25 -8.42 0.00
C ILE A 101 -9.60 -9.90 0.24
N ARG A 102 -10.70 -10.18 0.92
CA ARG A 102 -11.15 -11.54 1.19
C ARG A 102 -11.52 -12.30 -0.09
N ASN A 103 -12.24 -11.66 -1.01
CA ASN A 103 -12.84 -12.33 -2.15
C ASN A 103 -11.95 -12.33 -3.40
N ARG A 104 -10.91 -11.50 -3.46
CA ARG A 104 -10.03 -11.42 -4.62
C ARG A 104 -9.24 -12.71 -4.80
N LYS A 105 -9.50 -13.39 -5.92
CA LYS A 105 -8.73 -14.58 -6.33
C LYS A 105 -7.47 -14.12 -7.05
N THR A 106 -6.34 -14.20 -6.38
CA THR A 106 -5.03 -13.87 -6.93
C THR A 106 -3.94 -14.64 -6.21
N THR A 107 -2.94 -15.08 -6.95
CA THR A 107 -1.73 -15.72 -6.44
C THR A 107 -0.64 -14.72 -6.08
N TYR A 108 -0.83 -13.44 -6.41
CA TYR A 108 0.11 -12.40 -6.02
C TYR A 108 0.00 -12.08 -4.53
N ALA A 109 1.15 -11.92 -3.89
CA ALA A 109 1.26 -11.66 -2.47
C ALA A 109 0.82 -10.23 -2.07
N THR A 110 0.53 -9.34 -3.02
CA THR A 110 0.32 -7.89 -2.78
C THR A 110 -0.72 -7.58 -1.71
N LEU A 111 -1.82 -8.34 -1.65
CA LEU A 111 -2.83 -8.15 -0.60
C LEU A 111 -2.35 -8.61 0.77
N LEU A 112 -1.61 -9.72 0.85
CA LEU A 112 -1.00 -10.18 2.09
C LEU A 112 0.08 -9.20 2.56
N GLU A 113 0.90 -8.69 1.65
CA GLU A 113 1.92 -7.67 1.93
C GLU A 113 1.31 -6.39 2.49
N MET A 114 0.21 -5.91 1.89
CA MET A 114 -0.55 -4.77 2.38
C MET A 114 -1.03 -4.97 3.82
N LEU A 115 -1.62 -6.12 4.11
CA LEU A 115 -2.11 -6.47 5.45
C LEU A 115 -0.98 -6.60 6.46
N MET A 116 0.16 -7.20 6.08
CA MET A 116 1.31 -7.35 6.96
C MET A 116 1.97 -6.01 7.30
N ALA A 117 2.03 -5.08 6.34
CA ALA A 117 2.49 -3.72 6.59
C ALA A 117 1.54 -2.97 7.54
N ALA A 118 0.22 -3.09 7.31
CA ALA A 118 -0.80 -2.56 8.20
C ALA A 118 -0.70 -3.14 9.61
N TYR A 119 -0.54 -4.45 9.75
CA TYR A 119 -0.37 -5.11 11.05
C TYR A 119 0.80 -4.55 11.86
N LYS A 120 1.95 -4.34 11.22
CA LYS A 120 3.13 -3.74 11.85
C LYS A 120 2.86 -2.30 12.31
N MET A 121 2.16 -1.52 11.49
CA MET A 121 1.76 -0.15 11.83
C MET A 121 0.76 -0.13 13.00
N VAL A 122 -0.24 -1.02 13.00
CA VAL A 122 -1.26 -1.10 14.07
C VAL A 122 -0.65 -1.52 15.41
N ASN A 123 0.31 -2.45 15.43
CA ASN A 123 1.04 -2.77 16.65
C ASN A 123 1.75 -1.56 17.23
N ARG A 124 2.31 -0.70 16.38
CA ARG A 124 2.94 0.56 16.82
C ARG A 124 1.93 1.53 17.42
N LEU A 125 0.69 1.62 16.91
CA LEU A 125 -0.38 2.40 17.56
C LEU A 125 -0.59 1.97 19.01
N LYS A 126 -0.62 0.66 19.26
CA LYS A 126 -0.76 0.10 20.60
C LYS A 126 0.43 0.47 21.49
N GLU A 127 1.64 0.27 20.98
CA GLU A 127 2.90 0.56 21.71
C GLU A 127 3.05 2.05 22.06
N GLN A 128 2.56 2.93 21.20
CA GLN A 128 2.61 4.39 21.37
C GLN A 128 1.42 4.97 22.13
N GLY A 129 0.46 4.13 22.55
CA GLY A 129 -0.69 4.56 23.34
C GLY A 129 -1.80 5.28 22.56
N HIS A 130 -1.83 5.16 21.24
CA HIS A 130 -2.91 5.68 20.38
C HIS A 130 -4.16 4.79 20.47
N THR A 131 -4.73 4.66 21.67
CA THR A 131 -5.80 3.69 21.98
C THR A 131 -7.01 3.82 21.06
N ALA A 132 -7.49 5.05 20.81
CA ALA A 132 -8.67 5.28 19.98
C ALA A 132 -8.48 4.83 18.52
N LEU A 133 -7.29 5.04 17.94
CA LEU A 133 -6.96 4.56 16.60
C LEU A 133 -6.72 3.05 16.58
N PHE A 134 -6.11 2.51 17.63
CA PHE A 134 -5.92 1.07 17.76
C PHE A 134 -7.26 0.31 17.84
N GLU A 135 -8.25 0.82 18.56
CA GLU A 135 -9.58 0.25 18.62
C GLU A 135 -10.27 0.22 17.24
N GLN A 136 -10.07 1.28 16.44
CA GLN A 136 -10.60 1.36 15.07
C GLN A 136 -9.92 0.38 14.11
N ALA A 137 -8.74 -0.12 14.44
CA ALA A 137 -7.97 -0.99 13.57
C ALA A 137 -8.55 -2.41 13.39
N TYR A 138 -9.53 -2.80 14.22
CA TYR A 138 -10.13 -4.14 14.18
C TYR A 138 -9.08 -5.26 14.13
N MET A 139 -8.11 -5.22 15.05
CA MET A 139 -6.96 -6.13 15.06
C MET A 139 -7.32 -7.61 14.94
N PRO A 140 -8.36 -8.16 15.62
CA PRO A 140 -8.73 -9.56 15.46
C PRO A 140 -9.16 -9.93 14.03
N GLU A 141 -9.88 -9.04 13.36
CA GLU A 141 -10.32 -9.22 11.98
C GLU A 141 -9.15 -9.07 11.00
N LEU A 142 -8.23 -8.15 11.26
CA LEU A 142 -7.00 -8.01 10.49
C LEU A 142 -6.16 -9.30 10.56
N GLN A 143 -6.00 -9.89 11.74
CA GLN A 143 -5.27 -11.15 11.93
C GLN A 143 -5.94 -12.31 11.18
N LYS A 144 -7.26 -12.48 11.32
CA LYS A 144 -8.01 -13.49 10.57
C LYS A 144 -7.87 -13.34 9.06
N LEU A 145 -7.84 -12.09 8.57
CA LEU A 145 -7.70 -11.82 7.15
C LEU A 145 -6.27 -12.12 6.65
N ILE A 146 -5.26 -11.84 7.47
CA ILE A 146 -3.86 -12.23 7.20
C ILE A 146 -3.75 -13.75 7.10
N GLU A 147 -4.26 -14.48 8.08
CA GLU A 147 -4.26 -15.95 8.11
C GLU A 147 -4.96 -16.51 6.86
N PHE A 148 -6.16 -16.01 6.58
CA PHE A 148 -6.92 -16.41 5.38
C PHE A 148 -6.14 -16.16 4.09
N ARG A 149 -5.49 -15.00 3.94
CA ARG A 149 -4.71 -14.69 2.74
C ARG A 149 -3.41 -15.50 2.66
N ALA A 150 -2.79 -15.81 3.79
CA ALA A 150 -1.62 -16.66 3.84
C ALA A 150 -1.97 -18.10 3.43
N ASP A 151 -3.05 -18.65 3.95
CA ASP A 151 -3.56 -19.96 3.55
C ASP A 151 -3.91 -19.99 2.06
N PHE A 152 -4.63 -18.99 1.57
CA PHE A 152 -4.97 -18.88 0.17
C PHE A 152 -3.73 -18.83 -0.72
N GLN A 153 -2.70 -18.08 -0.31
CA GLN A 153 -1.45 -17.93 -1.05
C GLN A 153 -0.69 -19.27 -1.12
N THR A 154 -0.63 -20.00 -0.02
CA THR A 154 0.10 -21.27 0.05
C THR A 154 -0.65 -22.43 -0.60
N THR A 155 -1.96 -22.53 -0.38
CA THR A 155 -2.79 -23.63 -0.90
C THR A 155 -3.15 -23.44 -2.37
N GLY A 156 -3.26 -22.18 -2.84
CA GLY A 156 -3.59 -21.88 -4.24
C GLY A 156 -2.61 -22.47 -5.26
N PHE A 157 -1.38 -22.71 -4.88
CA PHE A 157 -0.39 -23.36 -5.74
C PHE A 157 -0.59 -24.88 -5.89
N PHE A 158 -1.32 -25.49 -4.99
CA PHE A 158 -1.52 -26.95 -4.95
C PHE A 158 -2.86 -27.41 -5.52
N TYR A 159 -3.78 -26.49 -5.82
CA TYR A 159 -5.04 -26.85 -6.44
C TYR A 159 -4.88 -27.08 -7.96
N PRO A 160 -5.26 -28.25 -8.50
CA PRO A 160 -5.16 -28.54 -9.94
C PRO A 160 -5.87 -27.49 -10.80
N GLU A 161 -6.99 -26.96 -10.32
CA GLU A 161 -7.75 -25.91 -10.98
C GLU A 161 -6.96 -24.59 -11.09
N MET A 162 -6.19 -24.24 -10.08
CA MET A 162 -5.31 -23.06 -10.11
C MET A 162 -4.12 -23.29 -11.06
N ALA A 163 -3.56 -24.48 -11.09
CA ALA A 163 -2.50 -24.82 -12.05
C ALA A 163 -3.01 -24.74 -13.49
N MET A 164 -4.21 -25.22 -13.77
CA MET A 164 -4.88 -25.07 -15.07
C MET A 164 -5.18 -23.64 -15.43
N TYR A 165 -5.60 -22.83 -14.45
CA TYR A 165 -5.85 -21.41 -14.64
C TYR A 165 -4.55 -20.66 -14.97
N MET A 166 -3.47 -20.94 -14.28
CA MET A 166 -2.15 -20.36 -14.52
C MET A 166 -1.54 -20.80 -15.88
N ALA A 167 -1.92 -21.98 -16.36
CA ALA A 167 -1.48 -22.46 -17.68
C ALA A 167 -2.24 -21.81 -18.87
N ARG A 168 -3.23 -20.99 -18.59
CA ARG A 168 -4.01 -20.29 -19.63
C ARG A 168 -3.65 -18.80 -19.66
N PRO A 169 -2.79 -18.35 -20.60
CA PRO A 169 -2.36 -16.95 -20.68
C PRO A 169 -3.51 -15.96 -20.85
N ASP A 170 -4.59 -16.34 -21.54
CA ASP A 170 -5.80 -15.56 -21.74
C ASP A 170 -6.56 -15.28 -20.43
N LYS A 171 -6.39 -16.13 -19.43
CA LYS A 171 -7.01 -15.97 -18.12
C LYS A 171 -6.14 -15.21 -17.12
N ILE A 172 -4.82 -15.21 -17.32
CA ILE A 172 -3.87 -14.51 -16.45
C ILE A 172 -4.09 -13.00 -16.52
N LEU A 173 -4.36 -12.47 -17.70
CA LEU A 173 -4.61 -11.03 -17.90
C LEU A 173 -5.86 -10.49 -17.17
N HIS A 174 -6.78 -11.36 -16.78
CA HIS A 174 -7.98 -10.98 -16.04
C HIS A 174 -7.85 -11.18 -14.51
N ALA A 175 -6.72 -11.70 -14.06
CA ALA A 175 -6.45 -11.91 -12.62
C ALA A 175 -5.79 -10.69 -11.95
N PHE A 176 -5.46 -9.65 -12.74
CA PHE A 176 -4.83 -8.40 -12.29
C PHE A 176 -5.82 -7.28 -12.06
#